data_225591cd0ddab409c1daa2051a8987a2
#
_entry.id   225591cd0ddab409c1daa2051a8987a2
#
_cell.length_a   1.000
_cell.length_b   1.000
_cell.length_c   1.000
_cell.angle_alpha   90.00
_cell.angle_beta   90.00
_cell.angle_gamma   90.00
#
_symmetry.space_group_name_H-M   'P 1'
#
loop_
_entity.id
_entity.type
_entity.pdbx_description
1 polymer ?
#
loop_
_entity_poly.entity_id
_entity_poly.type
_entity_poly.pdbx_seq_one_letter_code
_entity_poly.pdbx_strand_id
1 'polypeptide(L)'
;MLKNNAFARPAESLVKMYSLPGAHDIDPTPITGFFYYLFFGMMFSDAGYGLIMILATTFAIKKLHPSPSMKQSMRLFRYCGISTFLWGLVYGSFFGDSIAVISESFFGHKVTLPALIDPMNGDAVTMLILSLALGLIEIIVGLCAKFVTCMKNGDKAGAFFDAGLWITELLGLTVMAAGFVVLPSLKTVGIALAIGSAAGLILTQGRDKKNPIARLFSGLTSLYDITSYVSDLLSFSRLMALGLTTSAMSAVFNMLAGMGGRTVGGFLMLIIIFPLGHAINFGLNILGAYVHTLRLQYVELFSKFYEGGGKEFKAFSTNTKYTQLDLNSKEEN
;
A
#
# COMPACT_ATOMS: atom_id res chain seq x y z
N MET A 1 -11.74 -8.63 -21.13
CA MET A 1 -10.70 -7.57 -21.06
C MET A 1 -11.05 -6.62 -19.93
N LEU A 2 -10.10 -6.39 -19.00
CA LEU A 2 -10.26 -5.40 -17.95
C LEU A 2 -10.34 -4.00 -18.59
N LYS A 3 -11.33 -3.21 -18.19
CA LYS A 3 -11.54 -1.85 -18.70
C LYS A 3 -11.23 -0.87 -17.56
N ASN A 4 -9.96 -0.55 -17.38
CA ASN A 4 -9.50 0.30 -16.28
C ASN A 4 -9.18 1.73 -16.72
N ASN A 5 -9.43 2.68 -15.82
CA ASN A 5 -9.06 4.08 -16.00
C ASN A 5 -7.53 4.26 -16.07
N ALA A 6 -7.07 5.39 -16.61
CA ALA A 6 -5.66 5.72 -16.73
C ALA A 6 -4.88 5.63 -15.41
N PHE A 7 -5.54 5.86 -14.27
CA PHE A 7 -4.98 5.74 -12.92
C PHE A 7 -4.80 4.28 -12.48
N ALA A 8 -5.80 3.43 -12.70
CA ALA A 8 -5.78 2.03 -12.28
C ALA A 8 -5.00 1.12 -13.25
N ARG A 9 -4.98 1.46 -14.55
CA ARG A 9 -4.33 0.65 -15.59
C ARG A 9 -2.88 0.24 -15.29
N PRO A 10 -1.99 1.08 -14.73
CA PRO A 10 -0.65 0.64 -14.36
C PRO A 10 -0.63 -0.47 -13.29
N ALA A 11 -1.60 -0.50 -12.38
CA ALA A 11 -1.71 -1.52 -11.34
C ALA A 11 -2.22 -2.88 -11.85
N GLU A 12 -2.72 -2.98 -13.09
CA GLU A 12 -3.11 -4.27 -13.71
C GLU A 12 -1.94 -5.27 -13.74
N SER A 13 -0.69 -4.78 -13.86
CA SER A 13 0.50 -5.64 -13.83
C SER A 13 0.66 -6.34 -12.47
N LEU A 14 0.30 -5.67 -11.38
CA LEU A 14 0.34 -6.22 -10.02
C LEU A 14 -0.73 -7.32 -9.86
N VAL A 15 -1.96 -7.05 -10.30
CA VAL A 15 -3.05 -8.03 -10.24
C VAL A 15 -2.74 -9.24 -11.11
N LYS A 16 -2.20 -9.05 -12.33
CA LYS A 16 -1.77 -10.15 -13.22
C LYS A 16 -0.67 -11.01 -12.62
N MET A 17 0.20 -10.43 -11.79
CA MET A 17 1.28 -11.16 -11.13
C MET A 17 0.74 -12.13 -10.07
N TYR A 18 -0.36 -11.80 -9.42
CA TYR A 18 -1.03 -12.66 -8.45
C TYR A 18 -1.93 -13.68 -9.14
N SER A 19 -3.02 -13.23 -9.75
CA SER A 19 -3.97 -14.02 -10.55
C SER A 19 -4.91 -13.08 -11.30
N LEU A 20 -5.49 -13.53 -12.41
CA LEU A 20 -6.54 -12.76 -13.08
C LEU A 20 -7.90 -13.00 -12.40
N PRO A 21 -8.79 -11.99 -12.37
CA PRO A 21 -10.12 -12.15 -11.78
C PRO A 21 -10.94 -13.22 -12.50
N GLY A 22 -11.68 -14.01 -11.73
CA GLY A 22 -12.64 -14.97 -12.22
C GLY A 22 -13.84 -14.30 -12.90
N ALA A 23 -14.73 -15.10 -13.49
CA ALA A 23 -15.90 -14.58 -14.19
C ALA A 23 -16.92 -13.85 -13.26
N HIS A 24 -16.93 -14.22 -11.99
CA HIS A 24 -17.85 -13.67 -10.98
C HIS A 24 -17.18 -12.70 -10.01
N ASP A 25 -15.86 -12.51 -10.12
CA ASP A 25 -15.09 -11.59 -9.27
C ASP A 25 -15.23 -10.14 -9.73
N ILE A 26 -15.17 -9.25 -8.77
CA ILE A 26 -14.99 -7.82 -9.06
C ILE A 26 -13.53 -7.57 -9.43
N ASP A 27 -13.31 -6.64 -10.37
CA ASP A 27 -11.95 -6.21 -10.70
C ASP A 27 -11.29 -5.52 -9.49
N PRO A 28 -10.25 -6.11 -8.88
CA PRO A 28 -9.58 -5.52 -7.73
C PRO A 28 -8.65 -4.36 -8.11
N THR A 29 -8.34 -4.18 -9.40
CA THR A 29 -7.31 -3.26 -9.89
C THR A 29 -7.46 -1.82 -9.40
N PRO A 30 -8.66 -1.19 -9.39
CA PRO A 30 -8.80 0.19 -8.92
C PRO A 30 -8.50 0.34 -7.41
N ILE A 31 -8.96 -0.62 -6.60
CA ILE A 31 -8.76 -0.63 -5.14
C ILE A 31 -7.27 -0.86 -4.86
N THR A 32 -6.69 -1.91 -5.44
CA THR A 32 -5.28 -2.24 -5.30
C THR A 32 -4.39 -1.10 -5.74
N GLY A 33 -4.67 -0.46 -6.87
CA GLY A 33 -3.87 0.67 -7.37
C GLY A 33 -3.85 1.84 -6.40
N PHE A 34 -5.00 2.21 -5.83
CA PHE A 34 -5.10 3.31 -4.88
C PHE A 34 -4.28 3.04 -3.62
N PHE A 35 -4.51 1.91 -2.94
CA PHE A 35 -3.80 1.57 -1.71
C PHE A 35 -2.32 1.29 -1.95
N TYR A 36 -1.98 0.67 -3.09
CA TYR A 36 -0.59 0.43 -3.46
C TYR A 36 0.21 1.74 -3.57
N TYR A 37 -0.31 2.73 -4.29
CA TYR A 37 0.37 4.03 -4.42
C TYR A 37 0.48 4.75 -3.08
N LEU A 38 -0.59 4.71 -2.27
CA LEU A 38 -0.64 5.35 -0.96
C LEU A 38 0.41 4.76 -0.02
N PHE A 39 0.46 3.45 0.11
CA PHE A 39 1.36 2.76 1.04
C PHE A 39 2.80 2.78 0.58
N PHE A 40 3.04 2.63 -0.73
CA PHE A 40 4.39 2.78 -1.27
C PHE A 40 4.96 4.16 -0.92
N GLY A 41 4.17 5.22 -1.11
CA GLY A 41 4.58 6.57 -0.76
C GLY A 41 4.88 6.74 0.72
N MET A 42 4.03 6.18 1.60
CA MET A 42 4.22 6.23 3.04
C MET A 42 5.45 5.46 3.52
N MET A 43 5.75 4.30 2.92
CA MET A 43 6.95 3.52 3.24
C MET A 43 8.23 4.19 2.77
N PHE A 44 8.22 4.81 1.59
CA PHE A 44 9.40 5.44 1.01
C PHE A 44 9.60 6.89 1.45
N SER A 45 8.56 7.58 1.86
CA SER A 45 8.41 8.79 2.69
C SER A 45 9.47 9.90 2.55
N ASP A 46 10.03 10.15 1.36
CA ASP A 46 11.05 11.17 1.12
C ASP A 46 10.76 11.96 -0.16
N ALA A 47 10.63 13.29 -0.05
CA ALA A 47 10.30 14.15 -1.18
C ALA A 47 11.40 14.19 -2.24
N GLY A 48 12.67 14.15 -1.85
CA GLY A 48 13.79 14.12 -2.78
C GLY A 48 13.79 12.85 -3.63
N TYR A 49 13.58 11.70 -3.01
CA TYR A 49 13.48 10.41 -3.73
C TYR A 49 12.23 10.33 -4.60
N GLY A 50 11.10 10.85 -4.12
CA GLY A 50 9.88 10.96 -4.91
C GLY A 50 10.09 11.78 -6.18
N LEU A 51 10.77 12.92 -6.07
CA LEU A 51 11.10 13.78 -7.21
C LEU A 51 12.02 13.07 -8.22
N ILE A 52 13.06 12.39 -7.76
CA ILE A 52 13.95 11.58 -8.63
C ILE A 52 13.14 10.53 -9.39
N MET A 53 12.24 9.80 -8.71
CA MET A 53 11.39 8.80 -9.36
C MET A 53 10.49 9.40 -10.44
N ILE A 54 9.85 10.53 -10.18
CA ILE A 54 8.99 11.23 -11.14
C ILE A 54 9.80 11.65 -12.37
N LEU A 55 10.96 12.29 -12.17
CA LEU A 55 11.82 12.79 -13.25
C LEU A 55 12.38 11.63 -14.07
N ALA A 56 12.96 10.60 -13.41
CA ALA A 56 13.56 9.45 -14.07
C ALA A 56 12.52 8.67 -14.90
N THR A 57 11.35 8.39 -14.34
CA THR A 57 10.29 7.65 -15.05
C THR A 57 9.69 8.48 -16.19
N THR A 58 9.52 9.79 -16.01
CA THR A 58 9.00 10.68 -17.06
C THR A 58 9.98 10.81 -18.21
N PHE A 59 11.28 10.95 -17.90
CA PHE A 59 12.35 10.99 -18.90
C PHE A 59 12.43 9.68 -19.68
N ALA A 60 12.41 8.54 -18.97
CA ALA A 60 12.45 7.23 -19.57
C ALA A 60 11.25 6.97 -20.51
N ILE A 61 10.03 7.35 -20.11
CA ILE A 61 8.84 7.20 -20.95
C ILE A 61 8.93 8.05 -22.23
N LYS A 62 9.46 9.28 -22.12
CA LYS A 62 9.52 10.21 -23.26
C LYS A 62 10.66 9.91 -24.24
N LYS A 63 11.84 9.51 -23.73
CA LYS A 63 13.06 9.43 -24.54
C LYS A 63 13.44 8.01 -24.97
N LEU A 64 13.18 6.98 -24.13
CA LEU A 64 13.59 5.59 -24.43
C LEU A 64 12.56 4.79 -25.25
N HIS A 65 11.34 5.30 -25.46
CA HIS A 65 10.25 4.60 -26.18
C HIS A 65 10.10 3.13 -25.72
N PRO A 66 9.89 2.87 -24.42
CA PRO A 66 9.88 1.52 -23.89
C PRO A 66 8.71 0.69 -24.44
N SER A 67 8.85 -0.64 -24.39
CA SER A 67 7.77 -1.57 -24.74
C SER A 67 6.47 -1.29 -23.94
N PRO A 68 5.30 -1.68 -24.44
CA PRO A 68 4.03 -1.39 -23.77
C PRO A 68 3.99 -1.86 -22.30
N SER A 69 4.54 -3.04 -21.99
CA SER A 69 4.62 -3.57 -20.63
C SER A 69 5.55 -2.75 -19.74
N MET A 70 6.75 -2.39 -20.24
CA MET A 70 7.70 -1.55 -19.52
C MET A 70 7.14 -0.14 -19.29
N LYS A 71 6.44 0.42 -20.29
CA LYS A 71 5.74 1.70 -20.16
C LYS A 71 4.68 1.69 -19.05
N GLN A 72 3.98 0.56 -18.89
CA GLN A 72 3.01 0.37 -17.82
C GLN A 72 3.67 0.36 -16.45
N SER A 73 4.77 -0.39 -16.29
CA SER A 73 5.56 -0.41 -15.04
C SER A 73 6.16 0.96 -14.71
N MET A 74 6.69 1.69 -15.71
CA MET A 74 7.20 3.05 -15.49
C MET A 74 6.10 4.03 -15.06
N ARG A 75 4.89 3.89 -15.58
CA ARG A 75 3.73 4.68 -15.13
C ARG A 75 3.36 4.36 -13.67
N LEU A 76 3.42 3.08 -13.28
CA LEU A 76 3.21 2.65 -11.90
C LEU A 76 4.20 3.35 -10.97
N PHE A 77 5.51 3.26 -11.26
CA PHE A 77 6.54 3.93 -10.45
C PHE A 77 6.42 5.46 -10.47
N ARG A 78 5.90 6.05 -11.53
CA ARG A 78 5.62 7.49 -11.55
C ARG A 78 4.53 7.88 -10.56
N TYR A 79 3.42 7.11 -10.47
CA TYR A 79 2.38 7.36 -9.47
C TYR A 79 2.88 7.08 -8.05
N CYS A 80 3.68 6.02 -7.85
CA CYS A 80 4.39 5.79 -6.59
C CYS A 80 5.27 6.98 -6.22
N GLY A 81 6.05 7.52 -7.17
CA GLY A 81 6.90 8.70 -6.95
C GLY A 81 6.11 9.95 -6.56
N ILE A 82 4.93 10.17 -7.16
CA ILE A 82 4.04 11.29 -6.76
C ILE A 82 3.57 11.11 -5.32
N SER A 83 3.14 9.90 -4.96
CA SER A 83 2.73 9.60 -3.58
C SER A 83 3.88 9.77 -2.58
N THR A 84 5.08 9.26 -2.93
CA THR A 84 6.30 9.43 -2.12
C THR A 84 6.65 10.90 -1.91
N PHE A 85 6.54 11.72 -2.97
CA PHE A 85 6.77 13.16 -2.88
C PHE A 85 5.80 13.84 -1.92
N LEU A 86 4.50 13.51 -2.01
CA LEU A 86 3.47 14.07 -1.13
C LEU A 86 3.69 13.65 0.33
N TRP A 87 3.96 12.37 0.60
CA TRP A 87 4.25 11.91 1.95
C TRP A 87 5.57 12.49 2.49
N GLY A 88 6.59 12.64 1.63
CA GLY A 88 7.84 13.30 2.01
C GLY A 88 7.64 14.77 2.44
N LEU A 89 6.69 15.49 1.82
CA LEU A 89 6.31 16.83 2.27
C LEU A 89 5.59 16.81 3.62
N VAL A 90 4.72 15.83 3.87
CA VAL A 90 4.03 15.66 5.15
C VAL A 90 5.03 15.41 6.29
N TYR A 91 6.06 14.59 6.01
CA TYR A 91 7.10 14.27 6.99
C TYR A 91 8.25 15.30 7.03
N GLY A 92 8.23 16.31 6.16
CA GLY A 92 9.29 17.31 6.08
C GLY A 92 10.65 16.75 5.67
N SER A 93 10.67 15.58 5.01
CA SER A 93 11.87 14.87 4.59
C SER A 93 12.22 15.22 3.14
N PHE A 94 13.44 15.74 2.93
CA PHE A 94 14.01 15.99 1.62
C PHE A 94 15.46 15.46 1.61
N PHE A 95 15.67 14.28 1.08
CA PHE A 95 16.87 13.46 1.31
C PHE A 95 17.14 13.30 2.81
N GLY A 96 16.09 12.89 3.58
CA GLY A 96 16.11 12.93 5.03
C GLY A 96 16.16 14.34 5.56
N ASP A 97 17.10 14.59 6.45
CA ASP A 97 17.40 15.89 7.08
C ASP A 97 18.54 16.66 6.39
N SER A 98 18.82 16.37 5.11
CA SER A 98 19.97 16.90 4.37
C SER A 98 20.05 18.43 4.40
N ILE A 99 18.91 19.12 4.29
CA ILE A 99 18.85 20.58 4.32
C ILE A 99 19.33 21.10 5.67
N ALA A 100 18.91 20.49 6.78
CA ALA A 100 19.32 20.88 8.13
C ALA A 100 20.81 20.64 8.36
N VAL A 101 21.33 19.47 8.00
CA VAL A 101 22.72 19.09 8.20
C VAL A 101 23.67 19.93 7.33
N ILE A 102 23.35 20.10 6.03
CA ILE A 102 24.19 20.90 5.12
C ILE A 102 24.17 22.37 5.52
N SER A 103 23.00 22.92 5.86
CA SER A 103 22.89 24.32 6.27
C SER A 103 23.65 24.61 7.59
N GLU A 104 23.59 23.71 8.55
CA GLU A 104 24.33 23.84 9.81
C GLU A 104 25.83 23.67 9.60
N SER A 105 26.27 22.62 8.89
CA SER A 105 27.69 22.28 8.69
C SER A 105 28.42 23.31 7.84
N PHE A 106 27.80 23.86 6.80
CA PHE A 106 28.49 24.75 5.84
C PHE A 106 28.12 26.24 5.98
N PHE A 107 26.90 26.55 6.42
CA PHE A 107 26.44 27.95 6.55
C PHE A 107 26.33 28.42 8.00
N GLY A 108 26.31 27.47 8.98
CA GLY A 108 26.26 27.80 10.41
C GLY A 108 24.84 28.20 10.89
N HIS A 109 23.83 28.05 10.08
CA HIS A 109 22.43 28.25 10.41
C HIS A 109 21.66 26.99 10.14
N LYS A 110 20.95 26.47 11.14
CA LYS A 110 20.10 25.28 10.98
C LYS A 110 18.78 25.68 10.31
N VAL A 111 18.56 25.27 9.09
CA VAL A 111 17.29 25.42 8.37
C VAL A 111 16.54 24.09 8.40
N THR A 112 15.39 24.05 9.05
CA THR A 112 14.53 22.86 9.09
C THR A 112 13.30 23.08 8.23
N LEU A 113 12.89 22.04 7.48
CA LEU A 113 11.62 22.07 6.79
C LEU A 113 10.47 21.90 7.80
N PRO A 114 9.33 22.60 7.62
CA PRO A 114 8.16 22.35 8.45
C PRO A 114 7.63 20.95 8.18
N ALA A 115 7.61 20.10 9.19
CA ALA A 115 7.00 18.78 9.16
C ALA A 115 5.64 18.81 9.86
N LEU A 116 4.64 18.14 9.30
CA LEU A 116 3.36 17.92 9.99
C LEU A 116 3.48 16.77 10.99
N ILE A 117 4.29 15.77 10.64
CA ILE A 117 4.60 14.60 11.47
C ILE A 117 6.11 14.40 11.35
N ASP A 118 6.83 14.48 12.47
CA ASP A 118 8.28 14.25 12.47
C ASP A 118 8.59 12.85 13.01
N PRO A 119 8.90 11.88 12.14
CA PRO A 119 9.14 10.50 12.55
C PRO A 119 10.34 10.35 13.50
N MET A 120 11.33 11.23 13.39
CA MET A 120 12.59 11.16 14.14
C MET A 120 12.53 11.87 15.50
N ASN A 121 11.64 12.88 15.65
CA ASN A 121 11.59 13.73 16.84
C ASN A 121 10.38 13.47 17.75
N GLY A 122 9.83 12.24 17.76
CA GLY A 122 8.85 11.81 18.75
C GLY A 122 7.47 11.40 18.20
N ASP A 123 7.16 11.62 16.93
CA ASP A 123 5.86 11.31 16.35
C ASP A 123 5.75 9.87 15.79
N ALA A 124 6.66 8.98 16.18
CA ALA A 124 6.62 7.58 15.74
C ALA A 124 5.29 6.88 16.11
N VAL A 125 4.73 7.20 17.30
CA VAL A 125 3.43 6.66 17.72
C VAL A 125 2.31 7.20 16.83
N THR A 126 2.35 8.46 16.44
CA THR A 126 1.38 9.06 15.49
C THR A 126 1.43 8.37 14.14
N MET A 127 2.64 8.09 13.62
CA MET A 127 2.82 7.28 12.40
C MET A 127 2.26 5.87 12.54
N LEU A 128 2.45 5.23 13.71
CA LEU A 128 1.91 3.90 13.96
C LEU A 128 0.37 3.93 13.92
N ILE A 129 -0.24 4.86 14.63
CA ILE A 129 -1.70 5.01 14.66
C ILE A 129 -2.22 5.28 13.23
N LEU A 130 -1.56 6.16 12.48
CA LEU A 130 -1.92 6.47 11.10
C LEU A 130 -1.82 5.23 10.19
N SER A 131 -0.75 4.44 10.33
CA SER A 131 -0.56 3.21 9.54
C SER A 131 -1.63 2.16 9.85
N LEU A 132 -1.98 1.97 11.13
CA LEU A 132 -3.04 1.06 11.54
C LEU A 132 -4.42 1.55 11.08
N ALA A 133 -4.69 2.86 11.14
CA ALA A 133 -5.95 3.43 10.67
C ALA A 133 -6.12 3.25 9.16
N LEU A 134 -5.07 3.48 8.36
CA LEU A 134 -5.09 3.25 6.92
C LEU A 134 -5.24 1.75 6.58
N GLY A 135 -4.59 0.87 7.34
CA GLY A 135 -4.74 -0.57 7.20
C GLY A 135 -6.17 -1.04 7.51
N LEU A 136 -6.77 -0.50 8.57
CA LEU A 136 -8.17 -0.78 8.88
C LEU A 136 -9.12 -0.35 7.76
N ILE A 137 -8.91 0.84 7.20
CA ILE A 137 -9.70 1.33 6.05
C ILE A 137 -9.56 0.36 4.87
N GLU A 138 -8.36 -0.12 4.58
CA GLU A 138 -8.14 -1.09 3.50
C GLU A 138 -8.89 -2.41 3.76
N ILE A 139 -8.81 -2.97 4.96
CA ILE A 139 -9.53 -4.20 5.34
C ILE A 139 -11.03 -4.01 5.19
N ILE A 140 -11.57 -2.88 5.66
CA ILE A 140 -13.01 -2.56 5.53
C ILE A 140 -13.40 -2.45 4.05
N VAL A 141 -12.60 -1.80 3.22
CA VAL A 141 -12.82 -1.70 1.77
C VAL A 141 -12.80 -3.09 1.11
N GLY A 142 -11.88 -3.97 1.53
CA GLY A 142 -11.84 -5.38 1.09
C GLY A 142 -13.13 -6.13 1.45
N LEU A 143 -13.62 -5.98 2.68
CA LEU A 143 -14.89 -6.58 3.10
C LEU A 143 -16.10 -5.97 2.37
N CYS A 144 -16.10 -4.68 2.10
CA CYS A 144 -17.12 -4.04 1.25
C CYS A 144 -17.10 -4.60 -0.17
N ALA A 145 -15.91 -4.85 -0.73
CA ALA A 145 -15.79 -5.50 -2.04
C ALA A 145 -16.37 -6.92 -2.00
N LYS A 146 -16.12 -7.70 -0.94
CA LYS A 146 -16.74 -9.01 -0.71
C LYS A 146 -18.27 -8.91 -0.64
N PHE A 147 -18.78 -7.95 0.11
CA PHE A 147 -20.21 -7.70 0.22
C PHE A 147 -20.85 -7.46 -1.16
N VAL A 148 -20.24 -6.58 -1.96
CA VAL A 148 -20.73 -6.27 -3.31
C VAL A 148 -20.64 -7.48 -4.24
N THR A 149 -19.59 -8.30 -4.13
CA THR A 149 -19.43 -9.54 -4.91
C THR A 149 -20.54 -10.54 -4.59
N CYS A 150 -20.81 -10.80 -3.30
CA CYS A 150 -21.90 -11.67 -2.87
C CYS A 150 -23.28 -11.17 -3.32
N MET A 151 -23.52 -9.86 -3.24
CA MET A 151 -24.78 -9.25 -3.72
C MET A 151 -24.97 -9.42 -5.23
N LYS A 152 -23.91 -9.25 -6.03
CA LYS A 152 -23.94 -9.45 -7.49
C LYS A 152 -24.18 -10.92 -7.86
N ASN A 153 -23.63 -11.84 -7.10
CA ASN A 153 -23.78 -13.28 -7.32
C ASN A 153 -25.14 -13.81 -6.80
N GLY A 154 -25.98 -12.94 -6.21
CA GLY A 154 -27.32 -13.31 -5.72
C GLY A 154 -27.35 -13.90 -4.31
N ASP A 155 -26.21 -14.09 -3.66
CA ASP A 155 -26.11 -14.57 -2.27
C ASP A 155 -26.25 -13.40 -1.28
N LYS A 156 -27.49 -13.01 -1.05
CA LYS A 156 -27.81 -11.94 -0.09
C LYS A 156 -27.49 -12.35 1.35
N ALA A 157 -27.65 -13.64 1.69
CA ALA A 157 -27.37 -14.14 3.03
C ALA A 157 -25.87 -14.08 3.33
N GLY A 158 -25.03 -14.55 2.39
CA GLY A 158 -23.58 -14.42 2.48
C GLY A 158 -23.12 -12.95 2.58
N ALA A 159 -23.71 -12.04 1.79
CA ALA A 159 -23.37 -10.63 1.86
C ALA A 159 -23.55 -10.05 3.27
N PHE A 160 -24.71 -10.27 3.90
CA PHE A 160 -24.98 -9.71 5.22
C PHE A 160 -24.27 -10.44 6.35
N PHE A 161 -24.24 -11.78 6.34
CA PHE A 161 -23.71 -12.56 7.44
C PHE A 161 -22.21 -12.78 7.38
N ASP A 162 -21.62 -12.93 6.18
CA ASP A 162 -20.20 -13.25 6.04
C ASP A 162 -19.32 -12.00 5.77
N ALA A 163 -19.92 -10.88 5.33
CA ALA A 163 -19.21 -9.62 5.15
C ALA A 163 -19.75 -8.50 6.06
N GLY A 164 -21.09 -8.30 6.10
CA GLY A 164 -21.70 -7.21 6.85
C GLY A 164 -21.45 -7.29 8.36
N LEU A 165 -21.57 -8.48 8.97
CA LEU A 165 -21.30 -8.66 10.41
C LEU A 165 -19.82 -8.45 10.74
N TRP A 166 -18.88 -8.85 9.86
CA TRP A 166 -17.45 -8.59 10.07
C TRP A 166 -17.11 -7.10 9.98
N ILE A 167 -17.75 -6.36 9.06
CA ILE A 167 -17.59 -4.90 8.98
C ILE A 167 -18.07 -4.25 10.29
N THR A 168 -19.24 -4.65 10.79
CA THR A 168 -19.78 -4.11 12.05
C THR A 168 -18.94 -4.50 13.26
N GLU A 169 -18.38 -5.71 13.30
CA GLU A 169 -17.47 -6.17 14.35
C GLU A 169 -16.19 -5.32 14.40
N LEU A 170 -15.51 -5.14 13.24
CA LEU A 170 -14.30 -4.34 13.17
C LEU A 170 -14.56 -2.87 13.51
N LEU A 171 -15.67 -2.30 13.04
CA LEU A 171 -16.08 -0.94 13.41
C LEU A 171 -16.41 -0.85 14.91
N GLY A 172 -17.09 -1.84 15.47
CA GLY A 172 -17.37 -1.89 16.91
C GLY A 172 -16.11 -1.91 17.75
N LEU A 173 -15.14 -2.76 17.39
CA LEU A 173 -13.85 -2.86 18.07
C LEU A 173 -13.04 -1.55 17.97
N THR A 174 -13.06 -0.90 16.80
CA THR A 174 -12.33 0.36 16.63
C THR A 174 -12.98 1.52 17.36
N VAL A 175 -14.32 1.62 17.36
CA VAL A 175 -15.05 2.62 18.15
C VAL A 175 -14.84 2.37 19.65
N MET A 176 -14.80 1.11 20.07
CA MET A 176 -14.46 0.75 21.45
C MET A 176 -13.04 1.19 21.81
N ALA A 177 -12.04 0.91 20.99
CA ALA A 177 -10.65 1.31 21.21
C ALA A 177 -10.51 2.84 21.26
N ALA A 178 -11.13 3.58 20.32
CA ALA A 178 -11.18 5.03 20.33
C ALA A 178 -11.88 5.58 21.58
N GLY A 179 -12.92 4.89 22.08
CA GLY A 179 -13.63 5.23 23.31
C GLY A 179 -12.78 5.12 24.58
N PHE A 180 -11.74 4.28 24.57
CA PHE A 180 -10.79 4.20 25.69
C PHE A 180 -9.81 5.38 25.70
N VAL A 181 -9.50 5.96 24.53
CA VAL A 181 -8.44 6.99 24.37
C VAL A 181 -9.05 8.40 24.31
N VAL A 182 -10.15 8.59 23.59
CA VAL A 182 -10.65 9.93 23.24
C VAL A 182 -11.91 10.33 23.99
N LEU A 183 -12.97 9.49 23.96
CA LEU A 183 -14.30 9.84 24.48
C LEU A 183 -14.98 8.64 25.16
N PRO A 184 -15.18 8.66 26.51
CA PRO A 184 -15.78 7.56 27.24
C PRO A 184 -17.18 7.13 26.77
N SER A 185 -17.97 8.06 26.21
CA SER A 185 -19.30 7.76 25.65
C SER A 185 -19.24 6.82 24.43
N LEU A 186 -18.21 6.91 23.60
CA LEU A 186 -18.00 6.02 22.45
C LEU A 186 -17.72 4.57 22.88
N LYS A 187 -17.12 4.38 24.05
CA LYS A 187 -16.83 3.06 24.60
C LYS A 187 -18.09 2.19 24.71
N THR A 188 -19.17 2.75 25.27
CA THR A 188 -20.44 2.02 25.46
C THR A 188 -21.05 1.62 24.12
N VAL A 189 -21.03 2.52 23.14
CA VAL A 189 -21.51 2.25 21.77
C VAL A 189 -20.66 1.18 21.09
N GLY A 190 -19.33 1.27 21.20
CA GLY A 190 -18.41 0.30 20.63
C GLY A 190 -18.60 -1.10 21.23
N ILE A 191 -18.75 -1.21 22.56
CA ILE A 191 -19.03 -2.48 23.24
C ILE A 191 -20.38 -3.07 22.79
N ALA A 192 -21.42 -2.26 22.69
CA ALA A 192 -22.73 -2.73 22.25
C ALA A 192 -22.71 -3.26 20.80
N LEU A 193 -22.00 -2.55 19.90
CA LEU A 193 -21.81 -3.00 18.51
C LEU A 193 -20.99 -4.29 18.44
N ALA A 194 -19.86 -4.39 19.15
CA ALA A 194 -19.02 -5.58 19.15
C ALA A 194 -19.73 -6.80 19.74
N ILE A 195 -20.44 -6.68 20.85
CA ILE A 195 -21.21 -7.80 21.43
C ILE A 195 -22.37 -8.19 20.51
N GLY A 196 -23.05 -7.22 19.91
CA GLY A 196 -24.16 -7.47 18.98
C GLY A 196 -23.72 -8.21 17.71
N SER A 197 -22.62 -7.76 17.09
CA SER A 197 -22.05 -8.41 15.89
C SER A 197 -21.44 -9.77 16.20
N ALA A 198 -20.73 -9.93 17.34
CA ALA A 198 -20.21 -11.22 17.79
C ALA A 198 -21.33 -12.25 18.03
N ALA A 199 -22.40 -11.84 18.68
CA ALA A 199 -23.58 -12.72 18.85
C ALA A 199 -24.21 -13.07 17.49
N GLY A 200 -24.30 -12.11 16.58
CA GLY A 200 -24.75 -12.35 15.20
C GLY A 200 -23.86 -13.36 14.47
N LEU A 201 -22.54 -13.25 14.56
CA LEU A 201 -21.58 -14.18 13.96
C LEU A 201 -21.74 -15.59 14.50
N ILE A 202 -21.86 -15.77 15.84
CA ILE A 202 -22.08 -17.09 16.47
C ILE A 202 -23.36 -17.76 15.95
N LEU A 203 -24.44 -17.01 15.78
CA LEU A 203 -25.72 -17.55 15.36
C LEU A 203 -25.77 -17.85 13.84
N THR A 204 -25.02 -17.12 12.99
CA THR A 204 -25.18 -17.18 11.55
C THR A 204 -24.10 -17.96 10.81
N GLN A 205 -22.87 -18.00 11.34
CA GLN A 205 -21.74 -18.69 10.69
C GLN A 205 -21.88 -20.20 10.62
N GLY A 206 -22.70 -20.82 11.46
CA GLY A 206 -22.97 -22.26 11.44
C GLY A 206 -24.20 -22.68 10.63
N ARG A 207 -24.74 -21.79 9.77
CA ARG A 207 -26.02 -22.03 9.05
C ARG A 207 -26.03 -23.27 8.14
N ASP A 208 -24.89 -23.66 7.63
CA ASP A 208 -24.75 -24.81 6.69
C ASP A 208 -24.76 -26.16 7.40
N LYS A 209 -24.64 -26.17 8.74
CA LYS A 209 -24.62 -27.39 9.53
C LYS A 209 -26.02 -27.76 10.07
N LYS A 210 -26.44 -29.03 9.85
CA LYS A 210 -27.76 -29.54 10.26
C LYS A 210 -27.89 -29.71 11.78
N ASN A 211 -26.80 -30.00 12.49
CA ASN A 211 -26.81 -30.23 13.94
C ASN A 211 -26.68 -28.90 14.71
N PRO A 212 -27.58 -28.58 15.67
CA PRO A 212 -27.54 -27.32 16.42
C PRO A 212 -26.25 -27.14 17.25
N ILE A 213 -25.74 -28.23 17.83
CA ILE A 213 -24.47 -28.22 18.57
C ILE A 213 -23.30 -27.94 17.63
N ALA A 214 -23.24 -28.58 16.48
CA ALA A 214 -22.19 -28.32 15.45
C ALA A 214 -22.29 -26.89 14.90
N ARG A 215 -23.48 -26.31 14.84
CA ARG A 215 -23.72 -24.93 14.45
C ARG A 215 -23.13 -23.95 15.47
N LEU A 216 -23.36 -24.18 16.75
CA LEU A 216 -22.81 -23.34 17.82
C LEU A 216 -21.30 -23.43 17.89
N PHE A 217 -20.72 -24.64 17.77
CA PHE A 217 -19.28 -24.82 17.71
C PHE A 217 -18.64 -24.11 16.49
N SER A 218 -19.28 -24.17 15.32
CA SER A 218 -18.82 -23.47 14.12
C SER A 218 -18.86 -21.95 14.30
N GLY A 219 -19.88 -21.42 14.99
CA GLY A 219 -19.93 -19.99 15.32
C GLY A 219 -18.87 -19.57 16.32
N LEU A 220 -18.58 -20.39 17.33
CA LEU A 220 -17.48 -20.12 18.26
C LEU A 220 -16.10 -20.16 17.58
N THR A 221 -15.88 -21.12 16.67
CA THR A 221 -14.62 -21.16 15.90
C THR A 221 -14.47 -19.98 14.96
N SER A 222 -15.57 -19.42 14.42
CA SER A 222 -15.48 -18.22 13.57
C SER A 222 -15.06 -16.97 14.36
N LEU A 223 -15.34 -16.89 15.65
CA LEU A 223 -14.80 -15.80 16.49
C LEU A 223 -13.26 -15.84 16.57
N TYR A 224 -12.64 -17.01 16.41
CA TYR A 224 -11.18 -17.10 16.32
C TYR A 224 -10.61 -16.34 15.11
N ASP A 225 -11.41 -16.15 14.06
CA ASP A 225 -11.01 -15.38 12.89
C ASP A 225 -10.74 -13.89 13.22
N ILE A 226 -11.26 -13.38 14.37
CA ILE A 226 -10.89 -12.05 14.91
C ILE A 226 -9.39 -11.96 15.09
N THR A 227 -8.73 -13.03 15.54
CA THR A 227 -7.27 -13.08 15.70
C THR A 227 -6.55 -12.87 14.37
N SER A 228 -7.09 -13.43 13.28
CA SER A 228 -6.57 -13.21 11.93
C SER A 228 -6.69 -11.73 11.51
N TYR A 229 -7.86 -11.11 11.73
CA TYR A 229 -8.05 -9.68 11.42
C TYR A 229 -7.13 -8.76 12.23
N VAL A 230 -6.93 -9.09 13.53
CA VAL A 230 -5.98 -8.34 14.38
C VAL A 230 -4.55 -8.54 13.88
N SER A 231 -4.16 -9.75 13.50
CA SER A 231 -2.86 -10.04 12.92
C SER A 231 -2.65 -9.28 11.60
N ASP A 232 -3.66 -9.25 10.73
CA ASP A 232 -3.62 -8.49 9.49
C ASP A 232 -3.44 -6.99 9.78
N LEU A 233 -4.21 -6.45 10.74
CA LEU A 233 -4.08 -5.05 11.15
C LEU A 233 -2.69 -4.72 11.67
N LEU A 234 -2.12 -5.59 12.52
CA LEU A 234 -0.75 -5.41 13.03
C LEU A 234 0.31 -5.46 11.92
N SER A 235 0.05 -6.18 10.82
CA SER A 235 0.94 -6.21 9.65
C SER A 235 1.16 -4.82 9.04
N PHE A 236 0.21 -3.89 9.19
CA PHE A 236 0.34 -2.51 8.71
C PHE A 236 1.34 -1.66 9.51
N SER A 237 1.79 -2.12 10.68
CA SER A 237 2.91 -1.47 11.40
C SER A 237 4.19 -1.41 10.57
N ARG A 238 4.31 -2.24 9.55
CA ARG A 238 5.41 -2.25 8.57
C ARG A 238 5.49 -0.95 7.77
N LEU A 239 4.36 -0.25 7.55
CA LEU A 239 4.35 1.06 6.90
C LEU A 239 5.20 2.06 7.70
N MET A 240 4.96 2.11 9.01
CA MET A 240 5.76 2.93 9.93
C MET A 240 7.22 2.46 9.97
N ALA A 241 7.46 1.16 10.15
CA ALA A 241 8.82 0.64 10.32
C ALA A 241 9.72 0.96 9.11
N LEU A 242 9.21 0.81 7.88
CA LEU A 242 9.97 1.13 6.67
C LEU A 242 10.14 2.63 6.46
N GLY A 243 9.13 3.44 6.75
CA GLY A 243 9.24 4.89 6.71
C GLY A 243 10.31 5.41 7.68
N LEU A 244 10.33 4.89 8.92
CA LEU A 244 11.38 5.20 9.91
C LEU A 244 12.76 4.75 9.43
N THR A 245 12.87 3.55 8.86
CA THR A 245 14.15 3.04 8.35
C THR A 245 14.70 3.92 7.24
N THR A 246 13.85 4.35 6.30
CA THR A 246 14.26 5.26 5.22
C THR A 246 14.79 6.58 5.76
N SER A 247 14.08 7.18 6.72
CA SER A 247 14.47 8.43 7.35
C SER A 247 15.75 8.29 8.18
N ALA A 248 15.86 7.22 8.98
CA ALA A 248 17.04 6.95 9.82
C ALA A 248 18.30 6.72 8.98
N MET A 249 18.20 5.93 7.91
CA MET A 249 19.33 5.71 6.99
C MET A 249 19.77 7.01 6.31
N SER A 250 18.82 7.84 5.86
CA SER A 250 19.13 9.15 5.30
C SER A 250 19.87 10.03 6.30
N ALA A 251 19.38 10.10 7.55
CA ALA A 251 20.01 10.91 8.60
C ALA A 251 21.46 10.46 8.90
N VAL A 252 21.71 9.15 8.95
CA VAL A 252 23.08 8.62 9.15
C VAL A 252 24.01 9.04 8.01
N PHE A 253 23.59 8.89 6.74
CA PHE A 253 24.42 9.31 5.61
C PHE A 253 24.63 10.83 5.57
N ASN A 254 23.63 11.63 5.92
CA ASN A 254 23.76 13.07 6.02
C ASN A 254 24.73 13.48 7.15
N MET A 255 24.61 12.87 8.32
CA MET A 255 25.53 13.10 9.43
C MET A 255 26.98 12.78 9.03
N LEU A 256 27.22 11.63 8.39
CA LEU A 256 28.56 11.27 7.91
C LEU A 256 29.08 12.26 6.87
N ALA A 257 28.24 12.68 5.94
CA ALA A 257 28.60 13.67 4.91
C ALA A 257 28.90 15.05 5.50
N GLY A 258 28.24 15.44 6.61
CA GLY A 258 28.43 16.71 7.31
C GLY A 258 29.59 16.76 8.31
N MET A 259 30.15 15.61 8.72
CA MET A 259 31.18 15.53 9.79
C MET A 259 32.44 16.34 9.53
N GLY A 260 32.82 16.51 8.26
CA GLY A 260 34.05 17.25 7.91
C GLY A 260 33.89 18.79 7.98
N GLY A 261 32.70 19.31 8.15
CA GLY A 261 32.41 20.74 8.28
C GLY A 261 33.00 21.59 7.15
N ARG A 262 33.41 22.83 7.46
CA ARG A 262 33.91 23.83 6.50
C ARG A 262 35.36 23.61 6.06
N THR A 263 35.84 22.37 6.06
CA THR A 263 37.19 22.02 5.60
C THR A 263 37.15 21.52 4.16
N VAL A 264 38.30 21.58 3.46
CA VAL A 264 38.40 20.99 2.10
C VAL A 264 38.10 19.49 2.13
N GLY A 265 38.60 18.78 3.17
CA GLY A 265 38.29 17.37 3.39
C GLY A 265 36.79 17.13 3.64
N GLY A 266 36.12 18.01 4.39
CA GLY A 266 34.67 17.95 4.61
C GLY A 266 33.86 18.13 3.32
N PHE A 267 34.26 19.01 2.46
CA PHE A 267 33.61 19.20 1.15
C PHE A 267 33.79 17.96 0.23
N LEU A 268 34.97 17.35 0.23
CA LEU A 268 35.19 16.09 -0.47
C LEU A 268 34.35 14.95 0.09
N MET A 269 34.24 14.84 1.42
CA MET A 269 33.36 13.87 2.08
C MET A 269 31.91 14.07 1.65
N LEU A 270 31.42 15.30 1.62
CA LEU A 270 30.05 15.61 1.17
C LEU A 270 29.82 15.14 -0.28
N ILE A 271 30.72 15.48 -1.21
CA ILE A 271 30.56 15.11 -2.63
C ILE A 271 30.58 13.61 -2.85
N ILE A 272 31.29 12.84 -2.04
CA ILE A 272 31.40 11.38 -2.20
C ILE A 272 30.32 10.66 -1.42
N ILE A 273 30.19 10.94 -0.09
CA ILE A 273 29.34 10.19 0.81
C ILE A 273 27.86 10.49 0.55
N PHE A 274 27.49 11.73 0.29
CA PHE A 274 26.11 12.10 0.07
C PHE A 274 25.48 11.38 -1.14
N PRO A 275 26.03 11.46 -2.38
CA PRO A 275 25.41 10.77 -3.51
C PRO A 275 25.47 9.24 -3.37
N LEU A 276 26.58 8.69 -2.85
CA LEU A 276 26.73 7.25 -2.69
C LEU A 276 25.76 6.71 -1.64
N GLY A 277 25.69 7.35 -0.46
CA GLY A 277 24.79 6.98 0.61
C GLY A 277 23.33 7.05 0.20
N HIS A 278 22.92 8.17 -0.45
CA HIS A 278 21.55 8.30 -0.93
C HIS A 278 21.22 7.36 -2.10
N ALA A 279 22.18 7.02 -2.96
CA ALA A 279 21.97 6.01 -4.01
C ALA A 279 21.72 4.61 -3.41
N ILE A 280 22.50 4.23 -2.42
CA ILE A 280 22.30 2.96 -1.68
C ILE A 280 20.94 2.97 -0.96
N ASN A 281 20.66 4.03 -0.21
CA ASN A 281 19.39 4.17 0.52
C ASN A 281 18.19 4.12 -0.44
N PHE A 282 18.25 4.84 -1.55
CA PHE A 282 17.22 4.81 -2.60
C PHE A 282 17.01 3.39 -3.13
N GLY A 283 18.08 2.69 -3.51
CA GLY A 283 18.01 1.34 -4.08
C GLY A 283 17.41 0.31 -3.11
N LEU A 284 17.84 0.32 -1.85
CA LEU A 284 17.34 -0.60 -0.83
C LEU A 284 15.88 -0.32 -0.47
N ASN A 285 15.52 0.94 -0.26
CA ASN A 285 14.17 1.28 0.18
C ASN A 285 13.13 1.23 -0.94
N ILE A 286 13.48 1.51 -2.21
CA ILE A 286 12.54 1.32 -3.33
C ILE A 286 12.17 -0.15 -3.49
N LEU A 287 13.15 -1.06 -3.36
CA LEU A 287 12.90 -2.50 -3.41
C LEU A 287 12.07 -2.95 -2.21
N GLY A 288 12.42 -2.49 -1.01
CA GLY A 288 11.69 -2.77 0.22
C GLY A 288 10.23 -2.30 0.13
N ALA A 289 10.01 -1.05 -0.25
CA ALA A 289 8.67 -0.49 -0.42
C ALA A 289 7.84 -1.27 -1.46
N TYR A 290 8.46 -1.64 -2.60
CA TYR A 290 7.79 -2.43 -3.64
C TYR A 290 7.31 -3.79 -3.12
N VAL A 291 8.21 -4.57 -2.52
CA VAL A 291 7.91 -5.93 -2.05
C VAL A 291 6.92 -5.93 -0.89
N HIS A 292 7.11 -5.05 0.08
CA HIS A 292 6.26 -5.02 1.27
C HIS A 292 4.88 -4.46 1.00
N THR A 293 4.74 -3.49 0.08
CA THR A 293 3.43 -3.02 -0.37
C THR A 293 2.69 -4.11 -1.14
N LEU A 294 3.37 -4.87 -2.02
CA LEU A 294 2.77 -6.04 -2.68
C LEU A 294 2.23 -7.06 -1.69
N ARG A 295 3.01 -7.34 -0.63
CA ARG A 295 2.59 -8.28 0.39
C ARG A 295 1.31 -7.82 1.10
N LEU A 296 1.21 -6.54 1.48
CA LEU A 296 -0.01 -5.99 2.08
C LEU A 296 -1.22 -6.16 1.16
N GLN A 297 -1.05 -5.94 -0.15
CA GLN A 297 -2.14 -6.13 -1.10
C GLN A 297 -2.54 -7.61 -1.27
N TYR A 298 -1.56 -8.52 -1.37
CA TYR A 298 -1.84 -9.92 -1.69
C TYR A 298 -2.29 -10.75 -0.49
N VAL A 299 -1.72 -10.49 0.68
CA VAL A 299 -2.03 -11.27 1.88
C VAL A 299 -3.18 -10.66 2.66
N GLU A 300 -3.16 -9.36 2.90
CA GLU A 300 -4.14 -8.71 3.77
C GLU A 300 -5.41 -8.29 3.01
N LEU A 301 -5.30 -7.73 1.78
CA LEU A 301 -6.47 -7.28 1.03
C LEU A 301 -7.12 -8.41 0.23
N PHE A 302 -6.37 -9.12 -0.64
CA PHE A 302 -6.95 -10.12 -1.55
C PHE A 302 -7.55 -11.31 -0.82
N SER A 303 -6.97 -11.72 0.31
CA SER A 303 -7.52 -12.79 1.15
C SER A 303 -8.97 -12.52 1.61
N LYS A 304 -9.43 -11.27 1.57
CA LYS A 304 -10.78 -10.92 2.06
C LYS A 304 -11.88 -11.12 1.01
N PHE A 305 -11.59 -10.95 -0.28
CA PHE A 305 -12.66 -10.97 -1.28
C PHE A 305 -12.27 -11.57 -2.63
N TYR A 306 -10.98 -11.87 -2.87
CA TYR A 306 -10.49 -12.22 -4.20
C TYR A 306 -10.15 -13.69 -4.29
N GLU A 307 -10.84 -14.43 -5.14
CA GLU A 307 -10.60 -15.86 -5.38
C GLU A 307 -9.65 -16.08 -6.57
N GLY A 308 -9.76 -15.24 -7.60
CA GLY A 308 -8.94 -15.32 -8.79
C GLY A 308 -9.27 -16.52 -9.71
N GLY A 309 -8.27 -17.04 -10.40
CA GLY A 309 -8.43 -18.23 -11.26
C GLY A 309 -8.87 -17.90 -12.69
N GLY A 310 -8.96 -16.64 -13.08
CA GLY A 310 -9.23 -16.23 -14.45
C GLY A 310 -8.09 -16.60 -15.39
N LYS A 311 -8.44 -16.99 -16.63
CA LYS A 311 -7.46 -17.30 -17.68
C LYS A 311 -7.41 -16.15 -18.69
N GLU A 312 -6.18 -15.78 -19.10
CA GLU A 312 -5.99 -14.76 -20.13
C GLU A 312 -6.45 -15.33 -21.48
N PHE A 313 -7.37 -14.62 -22.13
CA PHE A 313 -7.76 -14.96 -23.49
C PHE A 313 -6.61 -14.62 -24.45
N LYS A 314 -5.97 -15.64 -24.99
CA LYS A 314 -4.98 -15.48 -26.06
C LYS A 314 -5.71 -15.64 -27.39
N ALA A 315 -5.94 -14.53 -28.10
CA ALA A 315 -6.44 -14.58 -29.46
C ALA A 315 -5.47 -15.39 -30.33
N PHE A 316 -6.02 -16.18 -31.24
CA PHE A 316 -5.22 -16.89 -32.25
C PHE A 316 -4.63 -15.81 -33.18
N SER A 317 -3.41 -15.40 -32.91
CA SER A 317 -2.68 -14.41 -33.72
C SER A 317 -1.28 -14.92 -33.97
N THR A 318 -0.77 -14.64 -35.16
CA THR A 318 0.63 -14.91 -35.51
C THR A 318 1.54 -13.98 -34.70
N ASN A 319 2.03 -14.48 -33.57
CA ASN A 319 2.97 -13.75 -32.72
C ASN A 319 4.40 -14.15 -33.12
N THR A 320 4.90 -13.49 -34.16
CA THR A 320 6.26 -13.74 -34.67
C THR A 320 7.27 -13.04 -33.77
N LYS A 321 8.23 -13.78 -33.21
CA LYS A 321 9.22 -13.28 -32.26
C LYS A 321 10.30 -12.43 -32.95
N TYR A 322 10.55 -12.65 -34.24
CA TYR A 322 11.66 -12.06 -35.01
C TYR A 322 11.26 -11.43 -36.34
N THR A 323 10.02 -11.57 -36.79
CA THR A 323 9.52 -11.02 -38.06
C THR A 323 8.26 -10.22 -37.81
N GLN A 324 8.17 -9.01 -38.34
CA GLN A 324 6.91 -8.29 -38.45
C GLN A 324 6.21 -8.72 -39.75
N LEU A 325 5.03 -9.29 -39.62
CA LEU A 325 4.16 -9.53 -40.79
C LEU A 325 3.50 -8.20 -41.13
N ASP A 326 3.81 -7.68 -42.29
CA ASP A 326 3.16 -6.50 -42.86
C ASP A 326 1.80 -6.94 -43.44
N LEU A 327 0.74 -6.82 -42.62
CA LEU A 327 -0.61 -7.18 -42.99
C LEU A 327 -1.27 -6.14 -43.94
N ASN A 328 -0.53 -5.10 -44.33
CA ASN A 328 -1.00 -4.03 -45.21
C ASN A 328 -0.53 -4.15 -46.66
N SER A 329 0.17 -5.19 -47.06
CA SER A 329 0.34 -5.47 -48.48
C SER A 329 -1.01 -5.94 -49.04
N LYS A 330 -1.87 -4.96 -49.36
CA LYS A 330 -2.99 -5.17 -50.26
C LYS A 330 -2.43 -5.76 -51.54
N GLU A 331 -3.00 -6.86 -51.91
CA GLU A 331 -2.90 -7.45 -53.22
C GLU A 331 -2.91 -6.37 -54.30
N GLU A 332 -1.75 -6.04 -54.87
CA GLU A 332 -1.65 -5.53 -56.22
C GLU A 332 -1.57 -6.76 -57.13
N ASN A 333 -2.72 -7.14 -57.69
CA ASN A 333 -2.87 -7.77 -58.95
C ASN A 333 -4.28 -7.49 -59.48
#